data_b5cf23e8669e97cf5af83f7273ec6376
#
_entry.id   b5cf23e8669e97cf5af83f7273ec6376
#
_cell.length_a   1.000
_cell.length_b   1.000
_cell.length_c   1.000
_cell.angle_alpha   90.00
_cell.angle_beta   90.00
_cell.angle_gamma   90.00
#
_symmetry.space_group_name_H-M   'P 1'
#
loop_
_entity.id
_entity.type
_entity.pdbx_description
1 polymer ?
#
loop_
_entity_poly.entity_id
_entity_poly.type
_entity_poly.pdbx_seq_one_letter_code
_entity_poly.pdbx_strand_id
1 'polypeptide(L)'
;MGMLASLRHSVLHEIKTLRGALYRRIAADKENERALVDAFHKLYFDARAFNMTWRNTYWMGQPILKCPLDLWLYQELIHRLRPDVVVETGTAFGASAHFLACMMDLVGTGKVVTIDIEERGVRPVHPRITYLTGSSVAPEMVARVRELVGDAKTVVVLLDSDHTRDHVRADLEAYGGLVTKGSYLVVEDTNLNGHPVDPDYGPGPMEALQDYLRTHPQFTHDTSMDKFFLTFNPGGYLLRS
;
A
#
# COMPACT_ATOMS: atom_id res chain seq x y z
N MET A 1 -8.48 54.17 -15.47
CA MET A 1 -8.34 52.98 -14.62
C MET A 1 -8.24 51.65 -15.37
N GLY A 2 -8.66 51.54 -16.62
CA GLY A 2 -8.65 50.23 -17.36
C GLY A 2 -7.29 49.72 -17.86
N MET A 3 -6.40 50.64 -18.30
CA MET A 3 -5.12 50.26 -18.93
C MET A 3 -4.11 49.65 -17.93
N LEU A 4 -4.03 50.17 -16.70
CA LEU A 4 -3.17 49.63 -15.63
C LEU A 4 -3.64 48.25 -15.11
N ALA A 5 -4.98 48.02 -15.08
CA ALA A 5 -5.53 46.74 -14.70
C ALA A 5 -5.27 45.66 -15.78
N SER A 6 -5.36 46.04 -17.06
CA SER A 6 -5.03 45.17 -18.19
C SER A 6 -3.54 44.81 -18.22
N LEU A 7 -2.65 45.74 -18.01
CA LEU A 7 -1.19 45.48 -17.93
C LEU A 7 -0.85 44.54 -16.77
N ARG A 8 -1.47 44.77 -15.61
CA ARG A 8 -1.26 43.93 -14.42
C ARG A 8 -1.75 42.47 -14.65
N HIS A 9 -2.87 42.30 -15.36
CA HIS A 9 -3.39 41.03 -15.71
C HIS A 9 -2.48 40.28 -16.71
N SER A 10 -1.98 40.99 -17.73
CA SER A 10 -1.05 40.44 -18.72
C SER A 10 0.25 39.95 -18.08
N VAL A 11 0.87 40.78 -17.23
CA VAL A 11 2.11 40.46 -16.52
C VAL A 11 1.92 39.26 -15.57
N LEU A 12 0.80 39.22 -14.86
CA LEU A 12 0.49 38.04 -13.99
C LEU A 12 0.26 36.76 -14.79
N HIS A 13 -0.33 36.86 -15.97
CA HIS A 13 -0.53 35.72 -16.88
C HIS A 13 0.82 35.21 -17.40
N GLU A 14 1.72 36.09 -17.84
CA GLU A 14 3.07 35.72 -18.29
C GLU A 14 3.89 35.07 -17.17
N ILE A 15 3.85 35.63 -15.95
CA ILE A 15 4.52 35.01 -14.79
C ILE A 15 3.98 33.60 -14.49
N LYS A 16 2.67 33.40 -14.56
CA LYS A 16 2.06 32.09 -14.39
C LYS A 16 2.49 31.13 -15.49
N THR A 17 2.56 31.56 -16.73
CA THR A 17 3.00 30.78 -17.88
C THR A 17 4.47 30.38 -17.79
N LEU A 18 5.34 31.31 -17.42
CA LEU A 18 6.76 31.08 -17.20
C LEU A 18 7.01 30.13 -16.01
N ARG A 19 6.29 30.32 -14.90
CA ARG A 19 6.33 29.36 -13.76
C ARG A 19 5.88 27.98 -14.18
N GLY A 20 4.81 27.86 -14.96
CA GLY A 20 4.33 26.59 -15.48
C GLY A 20 5.30 25.92 -16.45
N ALA A 21 5.99 26.70 -17.30
CA ALA A 21 7.03 26.20 -18.20
C ALA A 21 8.29 25.72 -17.44
N LEU A 22 8.72 26.51 -16.44
CA LEU A 22 9.85 26.14 -15.58
C LEU A 22 9.54 24.88 -14.78
N TYR A 23 8.35 24.79 -14.19
CA TYR A 23 7.90 23.61 -13.45
C TYR A 23 7.86 22.36 -14.34
N ARG A 24 7.28 22.49 -15.56
CA ARG A 24 7.29 21.36 -16.53
C ARG A 24 8.69 20.94 -16.94
N ARG A 25 9.64 21.89 -17.05
CA ARG A 25 11.04 21.58 -17.40
C ARG A 25 11.78 20.88 -16.25
N ILE A 26 11.50 21.27 -15.00
CA ILE A 26 12.05 20.62 -13.80
C ILE A 26 11.44 19.22 -13.63
N ALA A 27 10.12 19.09 -13.82
CA ALA A 27 9.41 17.82 -13.72
C ALA A 27 9.68 16.87 -14.91
N ALA A 28 10.22 17.34 -16.03
CA ALA A 28 10.63 16.53 -17.17
C ALA A 28 11.98 15.82 -16.94
N ASP A 29 12.74 16.24 -15.93
CA ASP A 29 13.97 15.58 -15.49
C ASP A 29 13.61 14.51 -14.44
N LYS A 30 13.75 13.24 -14.82
CA LYS A 30 13.41 12.11 -13.96
C LYS A 30 14.20 12.07 -12.65
N GLU A 31 15.42 12.59 -12.64
CA GLU A 31 16.24 12.66 -11.44
C GLU A 31 15.69 13.69 -10.46
N ASN A 32 15.30 14.86 -10.94
CA ASN A 32 14.64 15.91 -10.13
C ASN A 32 13.26 15.46 -9.64
N GLU A 33 12.48 14.78 -10.48
CA GLU A 33 11.18 14.21 -10.08
C GLU A 33 11.36 13.21 -8.93
N ARG A 34 12.28 12.27 -9.08
CA ARG A 34 12.58 11.29 -8.04
C ARG A 34 13.06 11.95 -6.75
N ALA A 35 14.00 12.90 -6.83
CA ALA A 35 14.48 13.62 -5.66
C ALA A 35 13.36 14.38 -4.92
N LEU A 36 12.41 14.95 -5.66
CA LEU A 36 11.24 15.65 -5.11
C LEU A 36 10.29 14.65 -4.42
N VAL A 37 10.02 13.51 -5.05
CA VAL A 37 9.17 12.46 -4.50
C VAL A 37 9.80 11.91 -3.22
N ASP A 38 11.09 11.58 -3.23
CA ASP A 38 11.81 11.08 -2.05
C ASP A 38 11.82 12.10 -0.91
N ALA A 39 12.03 13.37 -1.21
CA ALA A 39 12.00 14.43 -0.21
C ALA A 39 10.61 14.62 0.41
N PHE A 40 9.55 14.56 -0.41
CA PHE A 40 8.18 14.63 0.08
C PHE A 40 7.81 13.39 0.89
N HIS A 41 8.23 12.21 0.45
CA HIS A 41 7.99 10.96 1.17
C HIS A 41 8.62 10.98 2.58
N LYS A 42 9.89 11.41 2.68
CA LYS A 42 10.57 11.61 3.98
C LYS A 42 9.83 12.61 4.86
N LEU A 43 9.43 13.76 4.28
CA LEU A 43 8.66 14.77 5.00
C LEU A 43 7.32 14.21 5.53
N TYR A 44 6.60 13.45 4.71
CA TYR A 44 5.33 12.85 5.07
C TYR A 44 5.49 11.79 6.17
N PHE A 45 6.48 10.92 6.03
CA PHE A 45 6.75 9.82 6.95
C PHE A 45 7.19 10.36 8.32
N ASP A 46 8.13 11.32 8.35
CA ASP A 46 8.71 11.90 9.57
C ASP A 46 7.97 13.14 10.07
N ALA A 47 6.75 13.40 9.65
CA ALA A 47 6.01 14.61 9.99
C ALA A 47 5.73 14.76 11.50
N ARG A 48 6.78 15.08 12.27
CA ARG A 48 6.75 15.19 13.76
C ARG A 48 5.72 16.22 14.26
N ALA A 49 5.50 17.29 13.49
CA ALA A 49 4.48 18.31 13.82
C ALA A 49 3.07 17.71 13.91
N PHE A 50 2.83 16.59 13.25
CA PHE A 50 1.56 15.85 13.20
C PHE A 50 1.65 14.47 13.87
N ASN A 51 2.66 14.25 14.74
CA ASN A 51 2.90 12.97 15.42
C ASN A 51 3.00 11.80 14.43
N MET A 52 3.75 12.00 13.35
CA MET A 52 3.83 11.13 12.17
C MET A 52 2.47 10.94 11.50
N THR A 53 2.26 11.52 10.34
CA THR A 53 0.95 11.60 9.68
C THR A 53 0.27 10.23 9.53
N TRP A 54 1.03 9.19 9.18
CA TRP A 54 0.51 7.84 9.01
C TRP A 54 -0.02 7.20 10.31
N ARG A 55 0.47 7.64 11.50
CA ARG A 55 -0.08 7.22 12.81
C ARG A 55 -1.39 7.90 13.16
N ASN A 56 -1.72 9.00 12.48
CA ASN A 56 -2.93 9.78 12.67
C ASN A 56 -3.93 9.61 11.53
N THR A 57 -3.86 8.51 10.80
CA THR A 57 -4.85 8.14 9.80
C THR A 57 -5.90 7.23 10.42
N TYR A 58 -7.17 7.50 10.11
CA TYR A 58 -8.30 6.77 10.70
C TYR A 58 -9.29 6.35 9.61
N TRP A 59 -9.83 5.15 9.76
CA TRP A 59 -10.99 4.69 9.01
C TRP A 59 -12.16 4.47 9.95
N MET A 60 -13.24 5.25 9.78
CA MET A 60 -14.45 5.18 10.60
C MET A 60 -14.16 5.19 12.11
N GLY A 61 -13.20 6.02 12.54
CA GLY A 61 -12.79 6.19 13.93
C GLY A 61 -11.76 5.19 14.45
N GLN A 62 -11.36 4.19 13.65
CA GLN A 62 -10.28 3.24 13.99
C GLN A 62 -8.95 3.67 13.39
N PRO A 63 -7.83 3.62 14.14
CA PRO A 63 -6.50 3.87 13.59
C PRO A 63 -6.17 2.87 12.48
N ILE A 64 -5.79 3.36 11.28
CA ILE A 64 -5.54 2.48 10.13
C ILE A 64 -4.04 2.32 9.81
N LEU A 65 -3.19 3.25 10.25
CA LEU A 65 -1.74 3.19 10.15
C LEU A 65 -1.20 3.07 8.70
N LYS A 66 -1.93 3.53 7.71
CA LYS A 66 -1.57 3.41 6.30
C LYS A 66 -1.50 4.77 5.60
N CYS A 67 -0.75 4.81 4.50
CA CYS A 67 -0.81 5.93 3.58
C CYS A 67 -2.19 5.99 2.90
N PRO A 68 -2.92 7.13 2.96
CA PRO A 68 -4.23 7.25 2.33
C PRO A 68 -4.23 7.00 0.82
N LEU A 69 -3.12 7.24 0.13
CA LEU A 69 -3.02 6.99 -1.31
C LEU A 69 -2.98 5.49 -1.62
N ASP A 70 -2.39 4.68 -0.74
CA ASP A 70 -2.42 3.22 -0.85
C ASP A 70 -3.83 2.67 -0.62
N LEU A 71 -4.59 3.24 0.31
CA LEU A 71 -6.01 2.89 0.49
C LEU A 71 -6.83 3.20 -0.77
N TRP A 72 -6.52 4.30 -1.46
CA TRP A 72 -7.16 4.61 -2.73
C TRP A 72 -6.84 3.56 -3.80
N LEU A 73 -5.60 3.08 -3.87
CA LEU A 73 -5.20 1.99 -4.77
C LEU A 73 -5.94 0.70 -4.43
N TYR A 74 -6.10 0.36 -3.14
CA TYR A 74 -6.82 -0.83 -2.71
C TYR A 74 -8.29 -0.81 -3.14
N GLN A 75 -8.99 0.34 -3.01
CA GLN A 75 -10.36 0.41 -3.50
C GLN A 75 -10.45 0.23 -5.04
N GLU A 76 -9.49 0.76 -5.81
CA GLU A 76 -9.43 0.55 -7.26
C GLU A 76 -9.17 -0.93 -7.60
N LEU A 77 -8.28 -1.61 -6.86
CA LEU A 77 -8.02 -3.04 -7.02
C LEU A 77 -9.28 -3.86 -6.72
N ILE A 78 -9.98 -3.59 -5.61
CA ILE A 78 -11.21 -4.29 -5.25
C ILE A 78 -12.29 -4.07 -6.31
N HIS A 79 -12.47 -2.84 -6.78
CA HIS A 79 -13.44 -2.53 -7.83
C HIS A 79 -13.15 -3.28 -9.15
N ARG A 80 -11.88 -3.27 -9.57
CA ARG A 80 -11.43 -3.88 -10.83
C ARG A 80 -11.45 -5.41 -10.78
N LEU A 81 -10.94 -6.00 -9.71
CA LEU A 81 -10.75 -7.44 -9.59
C LEU A 81 -11.97 -8.17 -9.04
N ARG A 82 -12.79 -7.48 -8.22
CA ARG A 82 -13.90 -8.10 -7.46
C ARG A 82 -13.45 -9.38 -6.75
N PRO A 83 -12.42 -9.33 -5.88
CA PRO A 83 -11.82 -10.53 -5.34
C PRO A 83 -12.83 -11.33 -4.50
N ASP A 84 -12.74 -12.65 -4.59
CA ASP A 84 -13.48 -13.56 -3.71
C ASP A 84 -12.92 -13.50 -2.28
N VAL A 85 -11.58 -13.39 -2.19
CA VAL A 85 -10.88 -13.33 -0.90
C VAL A 85 -9.72 -12.34 -1.00
N VAL A 86 -9.61 -11.49 0.02
CA VAL A 86 -8.37 -10.79 0.36
C VAL A 86 -7.79 -11.45 1.60
N VAL A 87 -6.54 -11.87 1.54
CA VAL A 87 -5.76 -12.32 2.69
C VAL A 87 -4.83 -11.19 3.11
N GLU A 88 -4.84 -10.84 4.40
CA GLU A 88 -3.99 -9.81 4.97
C GLU A 88 -3.18 -10.40 6.13
N THR A 89 -1.88 -10.20 6.15
CA THR A 89 -1.05 -10.41 7.37
C THR A 89 -0.81 -9.05 8.02
N GLY A 90 -0.94 -8.95 9.35
CA GLY A 90 -0.89 -7.69 10.08
C GLY A 90 -2.26 -7.02 10.22
N THR A 91 -3.07 -7.49 11.15
CA THR A 91 -4.42 -6.93 11.41
C THR A 91 -4.37 -5.63 12.20
N ALA A 92 -3.43 -5.50 13.15
CA ALA A 92 -3.36 -4.40 14.13
C ALA A 92 -4.73 -4.11 14.78
N PHE A 93 -5.27 -2.91 14.57
CA PHE A 93 -6.60 -2.50 15.09
C PHE A 93 -7.77 -2.95 14.20
N GLY A 94 -7.52 -3.64 13.09
CA GLY A 94 -8.53 -4.14 12.16
C GLY A 94 -9.14 -3.10 11.23
N ALA A 95 -8.59 -1.88 11.19
CA ALA A 95 -9.15 -0.81 10.37
C ALA A 95 -8.92 -1.02 8.87
N SER A 96 -7.78 -1.60 8.46
CA SER A 96 -7.49 -1.98 7.09
C SER A 96 -8.44 -3.08 6.60
N ALA A 97 -8.59 -4.16 7.37
CA ALA A 97 -9.57 -5.20 7.09
C ALA A 97 -11.00 -4.65 6.99
N HIS A 98 -11.38 -3.71 7.86
CA HIS A 98 -12.68 -3.05 7.82
C HIS A 98 -12.85 -2.18 6.57
N PHE A 99 -11.81 -1.40 6.18
CA PHE A 99 -11.82 -0.65 4.93
C PHE A 99 -12.06 -1.57 3.73
N LEU A 100 -11.28 -2.65 3.62
CA LEU A 100 -11.41 -3.63 2.55
C LEU A 100 -12.82 -4.26 2.51
N ALA A 101 -13.36 -4.64 3.66
CA ALA A 101 -14.70 -5.20 3.77
C ALA A 101 -15.80 -4.21 3.35
N CYS A 102 -15.68 -2.92 3.71
CA CYS A 102 -16.59 -1.88 3.25
C CYS A 102 -16.52 -1.70 1.72
N MET A 103 -15.31 -1.74 1.12
CA MET A 103 -15.17 -1.69 -0.34
C MET A 103 -15.81 -2.92 -1.00
N MET A 104 -15.70 -4.10 -0.38
CA MET A 104 -16.36 -5.32 -0.84
C MET A 104 -17.89 -5.25 -0.73
N ASP A 105 -18.43 -4.55 0.25
CA ASP A 105 -19.88 -4.27 0.30
C ASP A 105 -20.35 -3.45 -0.90
N LEU A 106 -19.58 -2.42 -1.29
CA LEU A 106 -19.90 -1.58 -2.43
C LEU A 106 -19.86 -2.35 -3.77
N VAL A 107 -18.99 -3.33 -3.90
CA VAL A 107 -18.93 -4.19 -5.11
C VAL A 107 -19.79 -5.45 -4.99
N GLY A 108 -20.35 -5.74 -3.82
CA GLY A 108 -21.31 -6.81 -3.59
C GLY A 108 -20.72 -8.22 -3.48
N THR A 109 -19.38 -8.36 -3.36
CA THR A 109 -18.71 -9.68 -3.30
C THR A 109 -17.49 -9.63 -2.41
N GLY A 110 -16.97 -10.82 -2.03
CA GLY A 110 -15.70 -11.02 -1.37
C GLY A 110 -15.77 -11.08 0.15
N LYS A 111 -14.67 -11.52 0.73
CA LYS A 111 -14.39 -11.56 2.18
C LYS A 111 -12.92 -11.25 2.44
N VAL A 112 -12.63 -10.84 3.68
CA VAL A 112 -11.28 -10.60 4.19
C VAL A 112 -10.94 -11.67 5.21
N VAL A 113 -9.77 -12.28 5.08
CA VAL A 113 -9.14 -13.12 6.10
C VAL A 113 -7.90 -12.38 6.56
N THR A 114 -7.86 -11.96 7.82
CA THR A 114 -6.75 -11.16 8.37
C THR A 114 -6.14 -11.86 9.58
N ILE A 115 -4.80 -11.82 9.67
CA ILE A 115 -4.02 -12.56 10.66
C ILE A 115 -3.14 -11.58 11.44
N ASP A 116 -3.09 -11.72 12.76
CA ASP A 116 -2.12 -11.01 13.60
C ASP A 116 -1.63 -11.92 14.72
N ILE A 117 -0.40 -11.66 15.19
CA ILE A 117 0.17 -12.40 16.32
C ILE A 117 -0.60 -12.17 17.62
N GLU A 118 -1.25 -11.01 17.73
CA GLU A 118 -2.01 -10.61 18.93
C GLU A 118 -3.28 -9.82 18.58
N GLU A 119 -4.19 -9.75 19.54
CA GLU A 119 -5.37 -8.88 19.44
C GLU A 119 -5.06 -7.51 20.07
N ARG A 120 -5.17 -6.46 19.25
CA ARG A 120 -4.98 -5.06 19.70
C ARG A 120 -6.31 -4.34 19.77
N GLY A 121 -6.74 -4.03 21.02
CA GLY A 121 -7.97 -3.26 21.25
C GLY A 121 -9.24 -3.92 20.77
N VAL A 122 -10.28 -3.10 20.53
CA VAL A 122 -11.57 -3.58 20.01
C VAL A 122 -11.54 -3.46 18.49
N ARG A 123 -11.56 -4.59 17.80
CA ARG A 123 -11.60 -4.66 16.34
C ARG A 123 -13.03 -4.48 15.80
N PRO A 124 -13.22 -3.83 14.66
CA PRO A 124 -14.54 -3.72 14.01
C PRO A 124 -15.16 -5.08 13.73
N VAL A 125 -16.44 -5.25 14.05
CA VAL A 125 -17.18 -6.46 13.68
C VAL A 125 -17.82 -6.24 12.31
N HIS A 126 -17.53 -7.14 11.36
CA HIS A 126 -18.09 -7.06 10.03
C HIS A 126 -18.31 -8.48 9.45
N PRO A 127 -19.44 -8.76 8.78
CA PRO A 127 -19.75 -10.13 8.32
C PRO A 127 -18.79 -10.68 7.28
N ARG A 128 -18.04 -9.82 6.58
CA ARG A 128 -17.03 -10.21 5.59
C ARG A 128 -15.64 -10.43 6.18
N ILE A 129 -15.40 -10.17 7.46
CA ILE A 129 -14.07 -10.27 8.06
C ILE A 129 -13.97 -11.53 8.92
N THR A 130 -12.93 -12.29 8.68
CA THR A 130 -12.48 -13.38 9.56
C THR A 130 -11.16 -12.98 10.18
N TYR A 131 -11.14 -12.78 11.49
CA TYR A 131 -9.93 -12.51 12.26
C TYR A 131 -9.31 -13.82 12.73
N LEU A 132 -8.00 -13.95 12.53
CA LEU A 132 -7.19 -15.05 13.03
C LEU A 132 -6.08 -14.52 13.94
N THR A 133 -5.84 -15.17 15.06
CA THR A 133 -4.80 -14.79 16.03
C THR A 133 -3.72 -15.87 16.09
N GLY A 134 -2.47 -15.47 15.83
CA GLY A 134 -1.30 -16.33 15.81
C GLY A 134 -0.28 -15.87 14.79
N SER A 135 0.88 -16.53 14.76
CA SER A 135 1.93 -16.22 13.79
C SER A 135 1.48 -16.53 12.36
N SER A 136 1.60 -15.55 11.45
CA SER A 136 1.25 -15.70 10.04
C SER A 136 2.01 -16.82 9.35
N VAL A 137 3.25 -17.08 9.79
CA VAL A 137 4.14 -18.10 9.21
C VAL A 137 4.04 -19.47 9.89
N ALA A 138 3.21 -19.61 10.93
CA ALA A 138 2.99 -20.91 11.56
C ALA A 138 2.29 -21.87 10.59
N PRO A 139 2.76 -23.13 10.44
CA PRO A 139 2.19 -24.07 9.47
C PRO A 139 0.68 -24.30 9.62
N GLU A 140 0.19 -24.34 10.86
CA GLU A 140 -1.23 -24.48 11.17
C GLU A 140 -2.05 -23.24 10.76
N MET A 141 -1.47 -22.03 10.89
CA MET A 141 -2.09 -20.79 10.45
C MET A 141 -2.18 -20.74 8.92
N VAL A 142 -1.08 -21.07 8.24
CA VAL A 142 -1.04 -21.13 6.78
C VAL A 142 -2.06 -22.15 6.25
N ALA A 143 -2.16 -23.33 6.90
CA ALA A 143 -3.15 -24.34 6.56
C ALA A 143 -4.59 -23.81 6.76
N ARG A 144 -4.84 -23.10 7.86
CA ARG A 144 -6.15 -22.52 8.16
C ARG A 144 -6.55 -21.45 7.15
N VAL A 145 -5.61 -20.59 6.74
CA VAL A 145 -5.87 -19.59 5.70
C VAL A 145 -6.17 -20.25 4.36
N ARG A 146 -5.42 -21.28 3.97
CA ARG A 146 -5.69 -22.06 2.75
C ARG A 146 -7.08 -22.69 2.76
N GLU A 147 -7.51 -23.25 3.89
CA GLU A 147 -8.87 -23.77 4.06
C GLU A 147 -9.93 -22.68 3.86
N LEU A 148 -9.72 -21.48 4.46
CA LEU A 148 -10.63 -20.36 4.33
C LEU A 148 -10.66 -19.76 2.93
N VAL A 149 -9.55 -19.77 2.22
CA VAL A 149 -9.47 -19.37 0.81
C VAL A 149 -10.23 -20.37 -0.07
N GLY A 150 -10.04 -21.65 0.18
CA GLY A 150 -10.74 -22.72 -0.55
C GLY A 150 -10.55 -22.64 -2.07
N ASP A 151 -11.65 -22.76 -2.81
CA ASP A 151 -11.66 -22.73 -4.29
C ASP A 151 -11.90 -21.33 -4.88
N ALA A 152 -11.56 -20.25 -4.12
CA ALA A 152 -11.68 -18.88 -4.58
C ALA A 152 -10.97 -18.66 -5.92
N LYS A 153 -11.63 -17.94 -6.84
CA LYS A 153 -11.12 -17.73 -8.21
C LYS A 153 -10.25 -16.47 -8.32
N THR A 154 -10.53 -15.50 -7.46
CA THR A 154 -9.78 -14.23 -7.44
C THR A 154 -9.32 -13.96 -6.01
N VAL A 155 -8.01 -14.12 -5.76
CA VAL A 155 -7.38 -13.96 -4.46
C VAL A 155 -6.31 -12.87 -4.55
N VAL A 156 -6.44 -11.88 -3.68
CA VAL A 156 -5.43 -10.84 -3.43
C VAL A 156 -4.77 -11.11 -2.09
N VAL A 157 -3.47 -10.88 -1.99
CA VAL A 157 -2.73 -11.02 -0.73
C VAL A 157 -2.04 -9.70 -0.41
N LEU A 158 -2.19 -9.22 0.83
CA LEU A 158 -1.52 -8.04 1.40
C LEU A 158 -0.64 -8.51 2.55
N LEU A 159 0.66 -8.22 2.47
CA LEU A 159 1.64 -8.58 3.50
C LEU A 159 2.06 -7.33 4.26
N ASP A 160 1.60 -7.18 5.50
CA ASP A 160 1.77 -6.00 6.37
C ASP A 160 1.98 -6.42 7.84
N SER A 161 2.75 -7.48 8.08
CA SER A 161 2.95 -8.03 9.43
C SER A 161 4.21 -7.47 10.09
N ASP A 162 5.24 -8.29 10.32
CA ASP A 162 6.55 -7.87 10.78
C ASP A 162 7.39 -7.46 9.56
N HIS A 163 8.00 -6.28 9.61
CA HIS A 163 8.72 -5.71 8.47
C HIS A 163 10.21 -6.11 8.42
N THR A 164 10.63 -7.12 9.18
CA THR A 164 11.96 -7.69 9.02
C THR A 164 12.05 -8.53 7.74
N ARG A 165 13.19 -8.45 7.04
CA ARG A 165 13.42 -9.19 5.79
C ARG A 165 13.07 -10.68 5.90
N ASP A 166 13.50 -11.32 6.98
CA ASP A 166 13.32 -12.77 7.13
C ASP A 166 11.86 -13.13 7.36
N HIS A 167 11.09 -12.31 8.08
CA HIS A 167 9.66 -12.55 8.27
C HIS A 167 8.88 -12.29 6.99
N VAL A 168 9.12 -11.16 6.31
CA VAL A 168 8.44 -10.85 5.02
C VAL A 168 8.74 -11.93 3.98
N ARG A 169 9.98 -12.44 3.94
CA ARG A 169 10.31 -13.58 3.07
C ARG A 169 9.50 -14.81 3.40
N ALA A 170 9.33 -15.13 4.68
CA ALA A 170 8.52 -16.27 5.10
C ALA A 170 7.03 -16.09 4.74
N ASP A 171 6.48 -14.88 4.90
CA ASP A 171 5.13 -14.55 4.47
C ASP A 171 4.97 -14.66 2.93
N LEU A 172 5.94 -14.17 2.16
CA LEU A 172 5.96 -14.29 0.70
C LEU A 172 5.90 -15.75 0.24
N GLU A 173 6.70 -16.63 0.86
CA GLU A 173 6.71 -18.07 0.56
C GLU A 173 5.41 -18.78 1.00
N ALA A 174 4.82 -18.37 2.13
CA ALA A 174 3.60 -18.97 2.67
C ALA A 174 2.37 -18.61 1.84
N TYR A 175 2.25 -17.36 1.41
CA TYR A 175 1.02 -16.78 0.86
C TYR A 175 1.09 -16.40 -0.62
N GLY A 176 2.27 -16.18 -1.21
CA GLY A 176 2.40 -15.81 -2.62
C GLY A 176 1.76 -16.81 -3.58
N GLY A 177 1.80 -18.10 -3.22
CA GLY A 177 1.14 -19.16 -3.99
C GLY A 177 -0.39 -19.07 -4.04
N LEU A 178 -1.04 -18.36 -3.09
CA LEU A 178 -2.49 -18.16 -3.04
C LEU A 178 -2.99 -17.12 -4.04
N VAL A 179 -2.15 -16.15 -4.40
CA VAL A 179 -2.53 -15.11 -5.39
C VAL A 179 -2.89 -15.78 -6.70
N THR A 180 -4.04 -15.46 -7.26
CA THR A 180 -4.48 -16.04 -8.53
C THR A 180 -3.93 -15.26 -9.72
N LYS A 181 -3.87 -15.89 -10.89
CA LYS A 181 -3.44 -15.24 -12.13
C LYS A 181 -4.28 -14.00 -12.42
N GLY A 182 -3.64 -12.87 -12.77
CA GLY A 182 -4.28 -11.58 -13.00
C GLY A 182 -4.60 -10.82 -11.72
N SER A 183 -4.24 -11.35 -10.55
CA SER A 183 -4.43 -10.73 -9.25
C SER A 183 -3.12 -10.22 -8.65
N TYR A 184 -3.15 -9.71 -7.42
CA TYR A 184 -2.02 -8.99 -6.82
C TYR A 184 -1.55 -9.62 -5.52
N LEU A 185 -0.23 -9.66 -5.39
CA LEU A 185 0.50 -9.76 -4.14
C LEU A 185 1.02 -8.36 -3.81
N VAL A 186 0.62 -7.79 -2.68
CA VAL A 186 1.12 -6.50 -2.22
C VAL A 186 2.04 -6.73 -1.03
N VAL A 187 3.26 -6.21 -1.12
CA VAL A 187 4.23 -6.18 -0.03
C VAL A 187 4.26 -4.76 0.49
N GLU A 188 3.78 -4.57 1.72
CA GLU A 188 3.71 -3.25 2.33
C GLU A 188 5.05 -2.81 2.93
N ASP A 189 5.16 -1.51 3.20
CA ASP A 189 6.30 -0.86 3.85
C ASP A 189 7.67 -1.14 3.18
N THR A 190 7.67 -1.36 1.87
CA THR A 190 8.90 -1.45 1.07
C THR A 190 9.68 -0.13 1.02
N ASN A 191 9.13 0.96 1.55
CA ASN A 191 9.77 2.27 1.70
C ASN A 191 10.82 2.33 2.83
N LEU A 192 10.82 1.36 3.75
CA LEU A 192 11.76 1.29 4.88
C LEU A 192 13.20 0.98 4.43
N ASN A 193 14.16 1.10 5.35
CA ASN A 193 15.59 0.86 5.13
C ASN A 193 16.20 1.71 4.01
N GLY A 194 15.82 3.00 3.94
CA GLY A 194 16.37 3.95 2.95
C GLY A 194 15.70 3.93 1.57
N HIS A 195 14.49 3.37 1.44
CA HIS A 195 13.70 3.27 0.21
C HIS A 195 12.43 4.17 0.16
N PRO A 196 12.43 5.46 0.50
CA PRO A 196 13.53 6.32 0.88
C PRO A 196 13.59 6.67 2.38
N VAL A 197 12.77 6.05 3.25
CA VAL A 197 12.66 6.42 4.67
C VAL A 197 13.42 5.45 5.58
N ASP A 198 13.64 5.89 6.82
CA ASP A 198 14.22 5.11 7.92
C ASP A 198 15.49 4.31 7.51
N PRO A 199 16.59 4.98 7.12
CA PRO A 199 17.77 4.32 6.56
C PRO A 199 18.48 3.39 7.54
N ASP A 200 18.21 3.52 8.84
CA ASP A 200 18.80 2.72 9.90
C ASP A 200 17.89 1.56 10.35
N TYR A 201 16.76 1.32 9.64
CA TYR A 201 15.81 0.25 9.97
C TYR A 201 16.47 -1.14 9.93
N GLY A 202 17.35 -1.35 8.95
CA GLY A 202 17.94 -2.64 8.64
C GLY A 202 17.19 -3.36 7.52
N PRO A 203 17.68 -4.52 7.04
CA PRO A 203 17.06 -5.24 5.94
C PRO A 203 15.59 -5.53 6.22
N GLY A 204 14.73 -5.09 5.31
CA GLY A 204 13.27 -5.09 5.47
C GLY A 204 12.50 -5.64 4.27
N PRO A 205 11.27 -5.12 4.06
CA PRO A 205 10.37 -5.64 3.03
C PRO A 205 10.92 -5.51 1.60
N MET A 206 11.65 -4.42 1.27
CA MET A 206 12.23 -4.24 -0.06
C MET A 206 13.26 -5.32 -0.37
N GLU A 207 14.15 -5.65 0.58
CA GLU A 207 15.17 -6.68 0.38
C GLU A 207 14.54 -8.07 0.25
N ALA A 208 13.49 -8.37 1.05
CA ALA A 208 12.75 -9.62 0.92
C ALA A 208 12.05 -9.74 -0.45
N LEU A 209 11.43 -8.65 -0.88
CA LEU A 209 10.77 -8.55 -2.19
C LEU A 209 11.74 -8.78 -3.34
N GLN A 210 12.92 -8.12 -3.31
CA GLN A 210 13.95 -8.28 -4.34
C GLN A 210 14.46 -9.71 -4.43
N ASP A 211 14.66 -10.37 -3.28
CA ASP A 211 15.08 -11.78 -3.24
C ASP A 211 13.99 -12.69 -3.81
N TYR A 212 12.73 -12.47 -3.45
CA TYR A 212 11.59 -13.26 -3.90
C TYR A 212 11.39 -13.19 -5.42
N LEU A 213 11.49 -12.00 -6.01
CA LEU A 213 11.31 -11.78 -7.45
C LEU A 213 12.38 -12.49 -8.31
N ARG A 214 13.58 -12.78 -7.78
CA ARG A 214 14.61 -13.53 -8.51
C ARG A 214 14.20 -14.98 -8.80
N THR A 215 13.36 -15.55 -7.96
CA THR A 215 12.94 -16.96 -8.06
C THR A 215 11.48 -17.14 -8.45
N HIS A 216 10.71 -16.03 -8.52
CA HIS A 216 9.28 -16.05 -8.81
C HIS A 216 8.93 -15.15 -10.02
N PRO A 217 9.38 -15.54 -11.25
CA PRO A 217 9.22 -14.71 -12.45
C PRO A 217 7.76 -14.49 -12.89
N GLN A 218 6.81 -15.23 -12.30
CA GLN A 218 5.37 -15.03 -12.50
C GLN A 218 4.83 -13.75 -11.84
N PHE A 219 5.62 -13.09 -10.99
CA PHE A 219 5.28 -11.81 -10.39
C PHE A 219 6.09 -10.69 -11.01
N THR A 220 5.40 -9.60 -11.36
CA THR A 220 6.04 -8.40 -11.90
C THR A 220 5.48 -7.17 -11.23
N HIS A 221 6.34 -6.18 -10.93
CA HIS A 221 5.90 -4.89 -10.43
C HIS A 221 4.98 -4.20 -11.45
N ASP A 222 3.77 -3.84 -11.05
CA ASP A 222 2.86 -3.04 -11.86
C ASP A 222 3.12 -1.55 -11.61
N THR A 223 3.92 -0.93 -12.48
CA THR A 223 4.29 0.48 -12.39
C THR A 223 3.10 1.44 -12.49
N SER A 224 1.92 1.00 -12.97
CA SER A 224 0.72 1.81 -12.98
C SER A 224 0.18 2.11 -11.58
N MET A 225 0.60 1.33 -10.59
CA MET A 225 0.26 1.53 -9.19
C MET A 225 1.08 2.65 -8.53
N ASP A 226 2.18 3.10 -9.16
CA ASP A 226 3.01 4.22 -8.66
C ASP A 226 2.44 5.61 -9.04
N LYS A 227 1.26 5.67 -9.64
CA LYS A 227 0.65 6.87 -10.23
C LYS A 227 0.46 8.07 -9.29
N PHE A 228 0.46 7.84 -8.00
CA PHE A 228 0.34 8.92 -6.99
C PHE A 228 1.69 9.44 -6.51
N PHE A 229 2.82 8.90 -7.01
CA PHE A 229 4.19 9.20 -6.61
C PHE A 229 4.52 8.87 -5.15
N LEU A 230 3.60 9.08 -4.21
CA LEU A 230 3.74 8.69 -2.81
C LEU A 230 2.97 7.39 -2.56
N THR A 231 3.69 6.37 -2.12
CA THR A 231 3.19 5.10 -1.61
C THR A 231 4.14 4.58 -0.54
N PHE A 232 3.65 3.88 0.48
CA PHE A 232 4.52 3.19 1.43
C PHE A 232 5.04 1.87 0.86
N ASN A 233 4.52 1.48 -0.31
CA ASN A 233 4.81 0.20 -0.96
C ASN A 233 5.52 0.38 -2.32
N PRO A 234 6.63 1.18 -2.43
CA PRO A 234 7.30 1.38 -3.71
C PRO A 234 7.79 0.04 -4.28
N GLY A 235 7.36 -0.29 -5.51
CA GLY A 235 7.66 -1.58 -6.13
C GLY A 235 6.93 -2.79 -5.52
N GLY A 236 6.14 -2.60 -4.46
CA GLY A 236 5.47 -3.66 -3.71
C GLY A 236 4.17 -4.17 -4.32
N TYR A 237 3.63 -3.53 -5.34
CA TYR A 237 2.42 -3.99 -6.04
C TYR A 237 2.78 -4.97 -7.15
N LEU A 238 2.66 -6.27 -6.88
CA LEU A 238 3.06 -7.34 -7.78
C LEU A 238 1.86 -7.98 -8.48
N LEU A 239 1.79 -7.84 -9.80
CA LEU A 239 0.81 -8.53 -10.63
C LEU A 239 1.30 -9.96 -10.92
N ARG A 240 0.45 -10.96 -10.68
CA ARG A 240 0.71 -12.36 -11.07
C ARG A 240 0.25 -12.61 -12.51
N SER A 241 1.20 -12.97 -13.39
CA SER A 241 0.94 -13.35 -14.79
C SER A 241 0.48 -14.81 -14.95
#